data_b90da45a148e75f7c8b62ca4cd9ef8d8
#
_entry.id   b90da45a148e75f7c8b62ca4cd9ef8d8
#
_cell.length_a   1.000
_cell.length_b   1.000
_cell.length_c   1.000
_cell.angle_alpha   90.00
_cell.angle_beta   90.00
_cell.angle_gamma   90.00
#
_symmetry.space_group_name_H-M   'P 1'
#
loop_
_entity.id
_entity.type
_entity.pdbx_description
1 polymer ?
#
loop_
_entity_poly.entity_id
_entity_poly.type
_entity_poly.pdbx_seq_one_letter_code
_entity_poly.pdbx_strand_id
1 'polypeptide(L)'
;MKINHKQYRIVLLTCCLYCFFSLRIFAQMDQEPGEKILGFTLNNFDDKNNKTWDLSGATLETFGDVIQLTEVNANVYGEEDTMNLIADTGTYNRTEGKVHLEDNVVMTSESGAKMMTDTLDWFQKQQLVTTEDKVNITRGNLEAEGTGATAKPDLKQMSLKKEVQVDILPEEKNETVNKITIVCDGPLDIDYQKGEAVFQNNVEAFDGDRQLFADKMTGFFDQESKQIERVVCEGNVKIIRGKDTAYSERAIYSAKDQQVSLVGRPKLIIYSQKEKTEEKTEEKAE
;
A
#
# COMPACT_ATOMS: atom_id res chain seq x y z
N MET A 1 -12.95 -65.46 40.27
CA MET A 1 -13.42 -64.15 40.79
C MET A 1 -14.01 -63.34 39.63
N LYS A 2 -15.35 -63.34 39.50
CA LYS A 2 -16.01 -62.66 38.36
C LYS A 2 -16.21 -61.18 38.74
N ILE A 3 -15.44 -60.30 38.14
CA ILE A 3 -15.59 -58.85 38.35
C ILE A 3 -16.75 -58.35 37.48
N ASN A 4 -17.70 -57.73 38.14
CA ASN A 4 -19.04 -57.39 37.67
C ASN A 4 -18.93 -56.16 36.72
N HIS A 5 -19.36 -56.33 35.46
CA HIS A 5 -19.30 -55.32 34.38
C HIS A 5 -19.97 -53.95 34.73
N LYS A 6 -20.82 -53.94 35.79
CA LYS A 6 -21.42 -52.66 36.22
C LYS A 6 -20.48 -51.77 37.03
N GLN A 7 -19.50 -52.34 37.74
CA GLN A 7 -18.54 -51.52 38.50
C GLN A 7 -17.48 -50.88 37.61
N TYR A 8 -17.10 -51.51 36.51
CA TYR A 8 -16.19 -50.92 35.53
C TYR A 8 -16.76 -49.67 34.82
N ARG A 9 -18.10 -49.67 34.59
CA ARG A 9 -18.76 -48.49 33.99
C ARG A 9 -18.84 -47.28 34.93
N ILE A 10 -18.94 -47.50 36.23
CA ILE A 10 -19.00 -46.41 37.22
C ILE A 10 -17.60 -45.83 37.43
N VAL A 11 -16.54 -46.65 37.47
CA VAL A 11 -15.16 -46.19 37.62
C VAL A 11 -14.68 -45.48 36.35
N LEU A 12 -15.08 -45.93 35.15
CA LEU A 12 -14.78 -45.25 33.90
C LEU A 12 -15.49 -43.89 33.76
N LEU A 13 -16.74 -43.79 34.24
CA LEU A 13 -17.50 -42.54 34.22
C LEU A 13 -16.97 -41.51 35.22
N THR A 14 -16.50 -41.93 36.37
CA THR A 14 -15.88 -41.02 37.38
C THR A 14 -14.48 -40.54 36.92
N CYS A 15 -13.70 -41.41 36.26
CA CYS A 15 -12.39 -41.00 35.70
C CYS A 15 -12.54 -40.00 34.54
N CYS A 16 -13.54 -40.18 33.65
CA CYS A 16 -13.85 -39.22 32.60
C CYS A 16 -14.35 -37.86 33.15
N LEU A 17 -15.15 -37.86 34.23
CA LEU A 17 -15.58 -36.59 34.85
C LEU A 17 -14.42 -35.85 35.53
N TYR A 18 -13.43 -36.55 36.09
CA TYR A 18 -12.23 -35.92 36.66
C TYR A 18 -11.28 -35.39 35.60
N CYS A 19 -11.14 -36.05 34.44
CA CYS A 19 -10.37 -35.54 33.33
C CYS A 19 -11.02 -34.34 32.66
N PHE A 20 -12.36 -34.20 32.63
CA PHE A 20 -13.05 -33.05 32.08
C PHE A 20 -13.02 -31.81 33.00
N PHE A 21 -12.80 -32.00 34.30
CA PHE A 21 -12.71 -30.88 35.25
C PHE A 21 -11.29 -30.34 35.43
N SER A 22 -10.28 -31.11 35.03
CA SER A 22 -8.87 -30.66 35.10
C SER A 22 -8.36 -29.93 33.86
N LEU A 23 -9.19 -29.73 32.81
CA LEU A 23 -8.80 -29.05 31.56
C LEU A 23 -9.35 -27.63 31.44
N ARG A 24 -9.77 -27.01 32.55
CA ARG A 24 -10.20 -25.60 32.52
C ARG A 24 -9.50 -24.71 33.55
N ILE A 25 -8.22 -24.98 33.79
CA ILE A 25 -7.33 -23.98 34.35
C ILE A 25 -6.28 -23.66 33.28
N PHE A 26 -6.74 -23.11 32.14
CA PHE A 26 -5.94 -22.10 31.52
C PHE A 26 -6.01 -20.91 32.49
N ALA A 27 -5.04 -20.83 33.36
CA ALA A 27 -4.74 -19.60 34.05
C ALA A 27 -4.54 -18.57 32.93
N GLN A 28 -5.53 -17.72 32.67
CA GLN A 28 -5.26 -16.36 32.25
C GLN A 28 -4.29 -15.86 33.34
N MET A 29 -3.02 -15.84 33.02
CA MET A 29 -2.08 -15.02 33.77
C MET A 29 -2.54 -13.59 33.40
N ASP A 30 -3.49 -13.06 34.17
CA ASP A 30 -3.68 -11.64 34.30
C ASP A 30 -2.33 -11.14 34.85
N GLN A 31 -1.44 -10.71 33.93
CA GLN A 31 -0.28 -9.94 34.33
C GLN A 31 -0.86 -8.67 34.95
N GLU A 32 -0.67 -8.53 36.26
CA GLU A 32 -1.06 -7.29 36.93
C GLU A 32 -0.41 -6.13 36.13
N PRO A 33 -1.17 -5.09 35.80
CA PRO A 33 -0.60 -3.93 35.15
C PRO A 33 0.54 -3.40 36.02
N GLY A 34 1.68 -3.16 35.38
CA GLY A 34 2.81 -2.51 36.04
C GLY A 34 2.48 -1.02 36.34
N GLU A 35 3.41 -0.15 36.01
CA GLU A 35 3.14 1.29 36.14
C GLU A 35 2.19 1.79 35.05
N LYS A 36 1.19 2.58 35.47
CA LYS A 36 0.33 3.38 34.57
C LYS A 36 0.73 4.84 34.66
N ILE A 37 1.06 5.42 33.52
CA ILE A 37 1.43 6.82 33.38
C ILE A 37 0.34 7.52 32.56
N LEU A 38 -0.12 8.68 33.04
CA LEU A 38 -1.08 9.53 32.34
C LEU A 38 -0.35 10.74 31.73
N GLY A 39 -0.56 10.98 30.44
CA GLY A 39 0.08 12.07 29.71
C GLY A 39 1.61 11.91 29.68
N PHE A 40 2.12 11.14 28.69
CA PHE A 40 3.55 10.86 28.58
C PHE A 40 4.15 11.49 27.32
N THR A 41 5.46 11.70 27.35
CA THR A 41 6.28 12.00 26.17
C THR A 41 7.61 11.29 26.33
N LEU A 42 7.97 10.50 25.33
CA LEU A 42 9.26 9.81 25.20
C LEU A 42 10.04 10.44 24.06
N ASN A 43 11.36 10.52 24.18
CA ASN A 43 12.25 11.06 23.15
C ASN A 43 13.42 10.11 22.96
N ASN A 44 13.91 10.00 21.73
CA ASN A 44 15.15 9.30 21.41
C ASN A 44 16.11 10.24 20.67
N PHE A 45 17.40 10.07 20.94
CA PHE A 45 18.46 10.87 20.37
C PHE A 45 19.55 9.95 19.80
N ASP A 46 20.19 10.39 18.72
CA ASP A 46 21.38 9.73 18.16
C ASP A 46 22.65 10.04 18.99
N ASP A 47 23.78 9.46 18.60
CA ASP A 47 25.08 9.68 19.26
C ASP A 47 25.58 11.13 19.14
N LYS A 48 25.01 11.91 18.21
CA LYS A 48 25.30 13.34 18.01
C LYS A 48 24.33 14.26 18.76
N ASN A 49 23.44 13.70 19.59
CA ASN A 49 22.40 14.40 20.34
C ASN A 49 21.31 15.06 19.44
N ASN A 50 21.11 14.56 18.21
CA ASN A 50 19.94 14.96 17.41
C ASN A 50 18.76 14.07 17.80
N LYS A 51 17.58 14.70 17.94
CA LYS A 51 16.34 13.94 18.19
C LYS A 51 16.01 13.12 16.96
N THR A 52 15.85 11.80 17.10
CA THR A 52 15.51 10.89 16.02
C THR A 52 14.01 10.58 15.96
N TRP A 53 13.36 10.55 17.12
CA TRP A 53 11.90 10.46 17.22
C TRP A 53 11.43 10.95 18.59
N ASP A 54 10.17 11.34 18.65
CA ASP A 54 9.41 11.47 19.89
C ASP A 54 8.07 10.75 19.77
N LEU A 55 7.52 10.39 20.92
CA LEU A 55 6.28 9.65 21.07
C LEU A 55 5.54 10.20 22.27
N SER A 56 4.29 10.59 22.08
CA SER A 56 3.39 11.05 23.15
C SER A 56 2.07 10.32 23.09
N GLY A 57 1.30 10.34 24.18
CA GLY A 57 -0.03 9.74 24.24
C GLY A 57 -0.73 10.05 25.55
N ALA A 58 -2.00 9.59 25.64
CA ALA A 58 -2.84 9.80 26.83
C ALA A 58 -2.45 8.85 27.95
N THR A 59 -2.24 7.55 27.67
CA THR A 59 -1.83 6.56 28.68
C THR A 59 -0.70 5.70 28.19
N LEU A 60 0.14 5.29 29.15
CA LEU A 60 1.18 4.28 28.99
C LEU A 60 1.04 3.28 30.13
N GLU A 61 0.84 1.99 29.83
CA GLU A 61 0.77 0.91 30.82
C GLU A 61 1.83 -0.14 30.50
N THR A 62 2.58 -0.60 31.52
CA THR A 62 3.68 -1.54 31.35
C THR A 62 3.27 -2.94 31.81
N PHE A 63 3.46 -3.94 30.94
CA PHE A 63 3.22 -5.36 31.22
C PHE A 63 4.49 -6.15 30.87
N GLY A 64 5.43 -6.23 31.81
CA GLY A 64 6.75 -6.82 31.52
C GLY A 64 7.48 -6.10 30.41
N ASP A 65 7.73 -6.80 29.28
CA ASP A 65 8.42 -6.23 28.13
C ASP A 65 7.48 -5.49 27.15
N VAL A 66 6.17 -5.59 27.35
CA VAL A 66 5.18 -4.93 26.50
C VAL A 66 4.69 -3.65 27.15
N ILE A 67 4.67 -2.57 26.38
CA ILE A 67 4.08 -1.30 26.74
C ILE A 67 2.81 -1.11 25.90
N GLN A 68 1.70 -0.84 26.55
CA GLN A 68 0.45 -0.44 25.88
C GLN A 68 0.30 1.08 25.90
N LEU A 69 -0.19 1.63 24.80
CA LEU A 69 -0.29 3.07 24.56
C LEU A 69 -1.70 3.41 24.06
N THR A 70 -2.21 4.57 24.42
CA THR A 70 -3.45 5.11 23.87
C THR A 70 -3.25 6.54 23.40
N GLU A 71 -4.03 6.96 22.37
CA GLU A 71 -3.93 8.27 21.72
C GLU A 71 -2.49 8.56 21.29
N VAL A 72 -1.95 7.64 20.48
CA VAL A 72 -0.55 7.68 20.06
C VAL A 72 -0.30 8.80 19.07
N ASN A 73 0.73 9.60 19.33
CA ASN A 73 1.24 10.60 18.41
C ASN A 73 2.78 10.53 18.43
N ALA A 74 3.37 10.16 17.30
CA ALA A 74 4.80 10.03 17.15
C ALA A 74 5.32 10.92 16.02
N ASN A 75 6.50 11.51 16.22
CA ASN A 75 7.24 12.18 15.17
C ASN A 75 8.55 11.42 14.93
N VAL A 76 8.89 11.17 13.68
CA VAL A 76 10.15 10.56 13.25
C VAL A 76 10.91 11.58 12.40
N TYR A 77 12.09 11.97 12.86
CA TYR A 77 12.92 13.01 12.25
C TYR A 77 13.96 12.35 11.32
N GLY A 78 13.71 12.38 10.01
CA GLY A 78 14.65 11.94 9.00
C GLY A 78 15.54 13.08 8.51
N GLU A 79 16.58 12.76 7.72
CA GLU A 79 17.49 13.78 7.17
C GLU A 79 16.79 14.68 6.12
N GLU A 80 15.83 14.15 5.38
CA GLU A 80 15.17 14.86 4.27
C GLU A 80 13.72 15.24 4.57
N ASP A 81 13.05 14.54 5.50
CA ASP A 81 11.63 14.72 5.78
C ASP A 81 11.31 14.30 7.22
N THR A 82 10.36 14.97 7.83
CA THR A 82 9.80 14.60 9.12
C THR A 82 8.46 13.92 8.90
N MET A 83 8.25 12.78 9.55
CA MET A 83 6.99 12.04 9.51
C MET A 83 6.29 12.14 10.85
N ASN A 84 5.01 12.51 10.84
CA ASN A 84 4.11 12.40 11.97
C ASN A 84 3.21 11.18 11.78
N LEU A 85 3.00 10.42 12.86
CA LEU A 85 2.19 9.20 12.90
C LEU A 85 1.26 9.26 14.09
N ILE A 86 -0.03 9.05 13.84
CA ILE A 86 -1.07 8.97 14.88
C ILE A 86 -1.80 7.64 14.79
N ALA A 87 -2.28 7.14 15.94
CA ALA A 87 -3.13 5.95 16.06
C ALA A 87 -3.95 6.04 17.35
N ASP A 88 -5.08 5.34 17.42
CA ASP A 88 -5.89 5.31 18.64
C ASP A 88 -5.20 4.50 19.73
N THR A 89 -4.61 3.35 19.36
CA THR A 89 -3.88 2.48 20.28
C THR A 89 -2.57 1.99 19.69
N GLY A 90 -1.69 1.51 20.56
CA GLY A 90 -0.43 0.91 20.14
C GLY A 90 0.18 0.03 21.22
N THR A 91 1.05 -0.87 20.80
CA THR A 91 1.89 -1.69 21.68
C THR A 91 3.34 -1.60 21.25
N TYR A 92 4.24 -1.55 22.21
CA TYR A 92 5.69 -1.60 21.98
C TYR A 92 6.29 -2.78 22.75
N ASN A 93 6.82 -3.75 22.01
CA ASN A 93 7.59 -4.85 22.58
C ASN A 93 9.09 -4.47 22.62
N ARG A 94 9.63 -4.23 23.82
CA ARG A 94 11.02 -3.80 24.03
C ARG A 94 12.04 -4.85 23.57
N THR A 95 11.76 -6.14 23.82
CA THR A 95 12.66 -7.25 23.49
C THR A 95 12.77 -7.43 21.98
N GLU A 96 11.65 -7.39 21.27
CA GLU A 96 11.60 -7.54 19.82
C GLU A 96 12.00 -6.25 19.09
N GLY A 97 11.78 -5.09 19.70
CA GLY A 97 11.88 -3.78 19.06
C GLY A 97 10.76 -3.60 18.03
N LYS A 98 9.57 -4.13 18.34
CA LYS A 98 8.39 -4.05 17.49
C LYS A 98 7.39 -3.07 18.07
N VAL A 99 6.95 -2.12 17.26
CA VAL A 99 5.79 -1.28 17.53
C VAL A 99 4.63 -1.79 16.67
N HIS A 100 3.48 -1.99 17.28
CA HIS A 100 2.23 -2.29 16.60
C HIS A 100 1.23 -1.19 16.92
N LEU A 101 0.58 -0.66 15.89
CA LEU A 101 -0.40 0.42 15.99
C LEU A 101 -1.72 -0.08 15.42
N GLU A 102 -2.81 0.27 16.07
CA GLU A 102 -4.16 -0.14 15.71
C GLU A 102 -5.12 1.06 15.75
N ASP A 103 -6.10 0.99 14.89
CA ASP A 103 -7.21 1.91 14.70
C ASP A 103 -6.79 3.33 14.31
N ASN A 104 -7.37 3.79 13.19
CA ASN A 104 -7.17 5.12 12.64
C ASN A 104 -5.69 5.50 12.46
N VAL A 105 -4.87 4.55 12.00
CA VAL A 105 -3.45 4.82 11.76
C VAL A 105 -3.29 5.78 10.58
N VAL A 106 -2.75 6.96 10.85
CA VAL A 106 -2.47 7.99 9.84
C VAL A 106 -1.02 8.42 9.95
N MET A 107 -0.30 8.34 8.84
CA MET A 107 1.05 8.86 8.70
C MET A 107 1.03 10.05 7.74
N THR A 108 1.66 11.16 8.13
CA THR A 108 1.83 12.35 7.29
C THR A 108 3.29 12.75 7.26
N SER A 109 3.77 13.24 6.11
CA SER A 109 5.10 13.81 5.97
C SER A 109 5.04 15.32 5.76
N GLU A 110 6.11 16.05 6.12
CA GLU A 110 6.22 17.49 5.83
C GLU A 110 6.19 17.76 4.32
N SER A 111 6.67 16.82 3.49
CA SER A 111 6.59 16.90 2.02
C SER A 111 5.17 16.71 1.46
N GLY A 112 4.15 16.56 2.32
CA GLY A 112 2.73 16.51 1.97
C GLY A 112 2.21 15.12 1.57
N ALA A 113 2.96 14.05 1.83
CA ALA A 113 2.41 12.69 1.69
C ALA A 113 1.56 12.34 2.92
N LYS A 114 0.47 11.62 2.69
CA LYS A 114 -0.40 11.08 3.73
C LYS A 114 -0.72 9.62 3.42
N MET A 115 -0.59 8.75 4.42
CA MET A 115 -1.00 7.35 4.36
C MET A 115 -2.03 7.06 5.46
N MET A 116 -3.03 6.25 5.17
CA MET A 116 -4.05 5.78 6.12
C MET A 116 -4.18 4.27 6.00
N THR A 117 -4.30 3.59 7.15
CA THR A 117 -4.53 2.15 7.26
C THR A 117 -5.15 1.83 8.62
N ASP A 118 -5.67 0.63 8.82
CA ASP A 118 -6.25 0.23 10.11
C ASP A 118 -5.17 -0.22 11.09
N THR A 119 -4.15 -0.97 10.63
CA THR A 119 -3.03 -1.39 11.47
C THR A 119 -1.68 -1.09 10.83
N LEU A 120 -0.62 -1.03 11.64
CA LEU A 120 0.74 -0.84 11.17
C LEU A 120 1.74 -1.46 12.14
N ASP A 121 2.65 -2.29 11.60
CA ASP A 121 3.79 -2.85 12.31
C ASP A 121 5.08 -2.14 11.92
N TRP A 122 5.85 -1.70 12.90
CA TRP A 122 7.20 -1.17 12.70
C TRP A 122 8.23 -2.04 13.42
N PHE A 123 9.10 -2.66 12.66
CA PHE A 123 10.23 -3.47 13.13
C PHE A 123 11.49 -2.60 13.12
N GLN A 124 11.82 -2.00 14.27
CA GLN A 124 12.92 -1.03 14.40
C GLN A 124 14.27 -1.60 13.97
N LYS A 125 14.61 -2.84 14.38
CA LYS A 125 15.90 -3.48 14.05
C LYS A 125 16.06 -3.76 12.55
N GLN A 126 14.96 -4.00 11.83
CA GLN A 126 14.94 -4.28 10.38
C GLN A 126 14.70 -3.03 9.55
N GLN A 127 14.43 -1.89 10.18
CA GLN A 127 13.97 -0.67 9.51
C GLN A 127 12.82 -0.94 8.53
N LEU A 128 11.87 -1.78 8.97
CA LEU A 128 10.77 -2.29 8.16
C LEU A 128 9.44 -1.85 8.76
N VAL A 129 8.63 -1.18 7.93
CA VAL A 129 7.24 -0.87 8.22
C VAL A 129 6.35 -1.75 7.36
N THR A 130 5.29 -2.33 7.92
CA THR A 130 4.39 -3.22 7.17
C THR A 130 2.97 -3.15 7.69
N THR A 131 2.01 -3.37 6.78
CA THR A 131 0.60 -3.65 7.10
C THR A 131 0.06 -4.70 6.14
N GLU A 132 -0.96 -5.43 6.54
CA GLU A 132 -1.72 -6.35 5.68
C GLU A 132 -3.10 -5.76 5.32
N ASP A 133 -3.46 -4.63 5.90
CA ASP A 133 -4.76 -3.98 5.71
C ASP A 133 -4.81 -3.14 4.43
N LYS A 134 -5.99 -2.59 4.14
CA LYS A 134 -6.14 -1.61 3.07
C LYS A 134 -5.34 -0.35 3.38
N VAL A 135 -4.62 0.14 2.38
CA VAL A 135 -3.79 1.35 2.46
C VAL A 135 -4.29 2.36 1.46
N ASN A 136 -4.45 3.61 1.92
CA ASN A 136 -4.71 4.76 1.07
C ASN A 136 -3.56 5.75 1.21
N ILE A 137 -2.96 6.15 0.09
CA ILE A 137 -1.83 7.08 0.05
C ILE A 137 -2.21 8.26 -0.84
N THR A 138 -1.98 9.47 -0.36
CA THR A 138 -2.15 10.70 -1.16
C THR A 138 -0.88 11.53 -1.11
N ARG A 139 -0.47 12.10 -2.24
CA ARG A 139 0.65 13.04 -2.34
C ARG A 139 0.47 13.98 -3.53
N GLY A 140 0.22 15.26 -3.25
CA GLY A 140 -0.06 16.22 -4.32
C GLY A 140 -1.28 15.80 -5.13
N ASN A 141 -1.09 15.57 -6.42
CA ASN A 141 -2.11 15.11 -7.35
C ASN A 141 -2.16 13.58 -7.55
N LEU A 142 -1.42 12.83 -6.74
CA LEU A 142 -1.40 11.36 -6.79
C LEU A 142 -2.20 10.78 -5.63
N GLU A 143 -3.09 9.84 -5.96
CA GLU A 143 -3.81 8.99 -5.02
C GLU A 143 -3.48 7.54 -5.34
N ALA A 144 -3.13 6.74 -4.33
CA ALA A 144 -2.86 5.32 -4.49
C ALA A 144 -3.58 4.53 -3.42
N GLU A 145 -4.15 3.39 -3.78
CA GLU A 145 -4.72 2.43 -2.86
C GLU A 145 -4.29 1.01 -3.18
N GLY A 146 -4.31 0.14 -2.17
CA GLY A 146 -3.99 -1.26 -2.30
C GLY A 146 -4.24 -2.02 -1.01
N THR A 147 -4.06 -3.33 -1.03
CA THR A 147 -4.16 -4.21 0.13
C THR A 147 -2.79 -4.74 0.50
N GLY A 148 -2.38 -4.46 1.73
CA GLY A 148 -1.03 -4.75 2.24
C GLY A 148 0.05 -3.83 1.68
N ALA A 149 0.94 -3.36 2.56
CA ALA A 149 2.09 -2.55 2.17
C ALA A 149 3.34 -2.94 2.96
N THR A 150 4.48 -2.64 2.37
CA THR A 150 5.78 -2.66 3.05
C THR A 150 6.58 -1.43 2.68
N ALA A 151 7.34 -0.88 3.63
CA ALA A 151 8.27 0.21 3.36
C ALA A 151 9.59 -0.03 4.09
N LYS A 152 10.68 0.32 3.45
CA LYS A 152 12.03 0.38 4.02
C LYS A 152 12.55 1.81 3.85
N PRO A 153 12.30 2.69 4.83
CA PRO A 153 12.65 4.11 4.73
C PRO A 153 14.11 4.36 4.40
N ASP A 154 15.03 3.65 5.04
CA ASP A 154 16.49 3.78 4.81
C ASP A 154 16.90 3.50 3.37
N LEU A 155 16.17 2.59 2.68
CA LEU A 155 16.40 2.25 1.29
C LEU A 155 15.54 3.07 0.33
N LYS A 156 14.69 3.95 0.85
CA LYS A 156 13.71 4.73 0.07
C LYS A 156 12.87 3.83 -0.85
N GLN A 157 12.43 2.67 -0.32
CA GLN A 157 11.67 1.65 -1.03
C GLN A 157 10.31 1.45 -0.38
N MET A 158 9.29 1.28 -1.23
CA MET A 158 7.92 1.00 -0.83
C MET A 158 7.27 0.00 -1.79
N SER A 159 6.38 -0.85 -1.28
CA SER A 159 5.57 -1.77 -2.08
C SER A 159 4.12 -1.79 -1.59
N LEU A 160 3.17 -1.71 -2.52
CA LEU A 160 1.77 -2.11 -2.32
C LEU A 160 1.59 -3.51 -2.87
N LYS A 161 1.05 -4.45 -2.07
CA LYS A 161 1.14 -5.88 -2.36
C LYS A 161 0.10 -6.37 -3.37
N LYS A 162 -1.15 -5.91 -3.27
CA LYS A 162 -2.29 -6.45 -4.04
C LYS A 162 -3.33 -5.37 -4.32
N GLU A 163 -4.17 -5.62 -5.34
CA GLU A 163 -5.36 -4.81 -5.66
C GLU A 163 -4.99 -3.32 -5.78
N VAL A 164 -3.93 -3.05 -6.51
CA VAL A 164 -3.36 -1.71 -6.60
C VAL A 164 -4.15 -0.86 -7.59
N GLN A 165 -4.54 0.33 -7.16
CA GLN A 165 -5.00 1.42 -8.01
C GLN A 165 -4.19 2.68 -7.74
N VAL A 166 -3.77 3.35 -8.80
CA VAL A 166 -3.10 4.66 -8.74
C VAL A 166 -3.83 5.61 -9.65
N ASP A 167 -4.28 6.72 -9.09
CA ASP A 167 -4.93 7.82 -9.78
C ASP A 167 -3.99 9.03 -9.81
N ILE A 168 -3.75 9.56 -11.00
CA ILE A 168 -2.99 10.78 -11.23
C ILE A 168 -3.98 11.84 -11.70
N LEU A 169 -4.25 12.80 -10.84
CA LEU A 169 -5.18 13.89 -11.10
C LEU A 169 -4.49 15.01 -11.92
N PRO A 170 -5.20 15.73 -12.78
CA PRO A 170 -4.63 16.89 -13.45
C PRO A 170 -4.29 18.00 -12.44
N GLU A 171 -3.13 18.65 -12.61
CA GLU A 171 -2.66 19.73 -11.71
C GLU A 171 -3.53 20.98 -11.76
N GLU A 172 -4.16 21.26 -12.88
CA GLU A 172 -5.14 22.32 -13.04
C GLU A 172 -6.49 21.75 -13.47
N LYS A 173 -7.59 22.41 -13.08
CA LYS A 173 -8.95 22.12 -13.57
C LYS A 173 -9.10 22.54 -15.04
N ASN A 174 -8.17 22.17 -15.90
CA ASN A 174 -8.32 22.30 -17.34
C ASN A 174 -9.26 21.17 -17.80
N GLU A 175 -10.43 21.51 -18.30
CA GLU A 175 -11.44 20.54 -18.76
C GLU A 175 -10.96 19.59 -19.87
N THR A 176 -9.74 19.76 -20.36
CA THR A 176 -9.12 18.98 -21.44
C THR A 176 -8.13 17.90 -20.96
N VAL A 177 -7.75 17.88 -19.66
CA VAL A 177 -6.81 16.89 -19.13
C VAL A 177 -7.59 15.86 -18.29
N ASN A 178 -7.56 14.62 -18.73
CA ASN A 178 -8.24 13.53 -18.03
C ASN A 178 -7.38 13.01 -16.87
N LYS A 179 -8.06 12.48 -15.86
CA LYS A 179 -7.44 11.66 -14.83
C LYS A 179 -6.83 10.41 -15.47
N ILE A 180 -5.60 10.07 -15.11
CA ILE A 180 -4.97 8.80 -15.47
C ILE A 180 -5.20 7.83 -14.32
N THR A 181 -5.80 6.68 -14.60
CA THR A 181 -5.96 5.60 -13.62
C THR A 181 -5.12 4.41 -14.06
N ILE A 182 -4.31 3.86 -13.17
CA ILE A 182 -3.53 2.64 -13.39
C ILE A 182 -3.98 1.62 -12.35
N VAL A 183 -4.37 0.43 -12.78
CA VAL A 183 -4.73 -0.70 -11.89
C VAL A 183 -3.86 -1.90 -12.20
N CYS A 184 -3.57 -2.72 -11.18
CA CYS A 184 -2.92 -4.01 -11.36
C CYS A 184 -3.24 -4.95 -10.18
N ASP A 185 -3.07 -6.26 -10.38
CA ASP A 185 -3.24 -7.22 -9.28
C ASP A 185 -2.15 -7.04 -8.20
N GLY A 186 -1.04 -6.41 -8.57
CA GLY A 186 0.11 -6.12 -7.72
C GLY A 186 1.26 -7.12 -7.87
N PRO A 187 2.41 -6.87 -7.27
CA PRO A 187 2.71 -5.65 -6.49
C PRO A 187 2.94 -4.39 -7.35
N LEU A 188 2.84 -3.23 -6.72
CA LEU A 188 3.48 -1.99 -7.14
C LEU A 188 4.72 -1.78 -6.27
N ASP A 189 5.88 -1.84 -6.86
CA ASP A 189 7.16 -1.61 -6.19
C ASP A 189 7.72 -0.24 -6.61
N ILE A 190 8.06 0.61 -5.64
CA ILE A 190 8.64 1.94 -5.87
C ILE A 190 10.03 1.97 -5.24
N ASP A 191 11.02 2.35 -6.04
CA ASP A 191 12.40 2.59 -5.61
C ASP A 191 12.76 4.05 -5.94
N TYR A 192 12.71 4.90 -4.93
CA TYR A 192 13.00 6.33 -5.08
C TYR A 192 14.48 6.62 -5.36
N GLN A 193 15.39 5.73 -4.96
CA GLN A 193 16.81 5.87 -5.27
C GLN A 193 17.10 5.60 -6.74
N LYS A 194 16.34 4.69 -7.36
CA LYS A 194 16.46 4.41 -8.80
C LYS A 194 15.56 5.28 -9.65
N GLY A 195 14.58 5.97 -9.08
CA GLY A 195 13.56 6.68 -9.82
C GLY A 195 12.65 5.73 -10.61
N GLU A 196 12.25 4.61 -10.01
CA GLU A 196 11.46 3.55 -10.67
C GLU A 196 10.18 3.24 -9.91
N ALA A 197 9.08 3.06 -10.63
CA ALA A 197 7.82 2.51 -10.14
C ALA A 197 7.39 1.35 -11.05
N VAL A 198 7.24 0.15 -10.49
CA VAL A 198 6.99 -1.10 -11.24
C VAL A 198 5.64 -1.67 -10.85
N PHE A 199 4.68 -1.63 -11.76
CA PHE A 199 3.38 -2.28 -11.67
C PHE A 199 3.47 -3.67 -12.28
N GLN A 200 2.94 -4.67 -11.61
CA GLN A 200 3.04 -6.07 -12.04
C GLN A 200 1.68 -6.75 -12.03
N ASN A 201 1.51 -7.69 -12.96
CA ASN A 201 0.36 -8.56 -13.12
C ASN A 201 -0.94 -7.83 -13.51
N ASN A 202 -1.40 -8.09 -14.71
CA ASN A 202 -2.65 -7.56 -15.27
C ASN A 202 -2.74 -6.03 -15.16
N VAL A 203 -1.71 -5.34 -15.67
CA VAL A 203 -1.66 -3.89 -15.62
C VAL A 203 -2.59 -3.29 -16.67
N GLU A 204 -3.49 -2.42 -16.22
CA GLU A 204 -4.38 -1.64 -17.07
C GLU A 204 -4.21 -0.14 -16.76
N ALA A 205 -4.07 0.69 -17.77
CA ALA A 205 -4.03 2.14 -17.63
C ALA A 205 -5.09 2.81 -18.50
N PHE A 206 -5.78 3.79 -17.93
CA PHE A 206 -6.88 4.52 -18.57
C PHE A 206 -6.59 6.01 -18.57
N ASP A 207 -6.82 6.66 -19.72
CA ASP A 207 -6.71 8.10 -19.88
C ASP A 207 -7.79 8.54 -20.90
N GLY A 208 -8.94 8.90 -20.39
CA GLY A 208 -10.11 9.24 -21.22
C GLY A 208 -10.56 8.07 -22.10
N ASP A 209 -10.37 8.21 -23.43
CA ASP A 209 -10.71 7.20 -24.44
C ASP A 209 -9.56 6.25 -24.76
N ARG A 210 -8.40 6.42 -24.11
CA ARG A 210 -7.21 5.60 -24.28
C ARG A 210 -7.12 4.54 -23.18
N GLN A 211 -6.83 3.31 -23.59
CA GLN A 211 -6.63 2.18 -22.68
C GLN A 211 -5.34 1.46 -23.07
N LEU A 212 -4.58 1.07 -22.07
CA LEU A 212 -3.37 0.28 -22.24
C LEU A 212 -3.45 -0.94 -21.32
N PHE A 213 -3.07 -2.10 -21.84
CA PHE A 213 -2.97 -3.37 -21.11
C PHE A 213 -1.56 -3.92 -21.28
N ALA A 214 -0.98 -4.47 -20.21
CA ALA A 214 0.33 -5.13 -20.23
C ALA A 214 0.47 -6.09 -19.04
N ASP A 215 1.42 -7.02 -19.12
CA ASP A 215 1.74 -7.88 -17.97
C ASP A 215 2.52 -7.09 -16.90
N LYS A 216 3.31 -6.10 -17.34
CA LYS A 216 4.15 -5.26 -16.47
C LYS A 216 4.26 -3.84 -17.06
N MET A 217 4.25 -2.84 -16.18
CA MET A 217 4.53 -1.45 -16.52
C MET A 217 5.60 -0.90 -15.59
N THR A 218 6.64 -0.26 -16.14
CA THR A 218 7.68 0.43 -15.39
C THR A 218 7.68 1.91 -15.75
N GLY A 219 7.37 2.75 -14.79
CA GLY A 219 7.55 4.19 -14.85
C GLY A 219 8.94 4.58 -14.36
N PHE A 220 9.66 5.38 -15.13
CA PHE A 220 10.92 6.00 -14.74
C PHE A 220 10.68 7.48 -14.50
N PHE A 221 11.10 7.98 -13.35
CA PHE A 221 10.90 9.37 -12.96
C PHE A 221 12.20 10.00 -12.47
N ASP A 222 12.32 11.29 -12.72
CA ASP A 222 13.43 12.08 -12.20
C ASP A 222 13.39 12.14 -10.67
N GLN A 223 14.52 11.95 -10.01
CA GLN A 223 14.60 11.82 -8.55
C GLN A 223 14.35 13.15 -7.82
N GLU A 224 14.60 14.28 -8.46
CA GLU A 224 14.43 15.62 -7.87
C GLU A 224 13.02 16.16 -8.14
N SER A 225 12.64 16.25 -9.42
CA SER A 225 11.35 16.82 -9.84
C SER A 225 10.18 15.86 -9.68
N LYS A 226 10.45 14.53 -9.54
CA LYS A 226 9.45 13.44 -9.53
C LYS A 226 8.60 13.35 -10.79
N GLN A 227 9.00 14.01 -11.87
CA GLN A 227 8.31 13.96 -13.16
C GLN A 227 8.63 12.66 -13.90
N ILE A 228 7.62 12.10 -14.55
CA ILE A 228 7.79 10.89 -15.39
C ILE A 228 8.63 11.26 -16.62
N GLU A 229 9.72 10.55 -16.84
CA GLU A 229 10.58 10.67 -18.02
C GLU A 229 10.22 9.66 -19.09
N ARG A 230 9.90 8.44 -18.68
CA ARG A 230 9.66 7.31 -19.58
C ARG A 230 8.74 6.28 -18.91
N VAL A 231 7.90 5.64 -19.73
CA VAL A 231 7.11 4.46 -19.32
C VAL A 231 7.43 3.31 -20.26
N VAL A 232 7.67 2.13 -19.72
CA VAL A 232 7.91 0.90 -20.46
C VAL A 232 6.85 -0.12 -20.08
N CYS A 233 6.10 -0.60 -21.06
CA CYS A 233 5.11 -1.66 -20.90
C CYS A 233 5.63 -2.92 -21.59
N GLU A 234 5.55 -4.08 -20.92
CA GLU A 234 6.10 -5.35 -21.35
C GLU A 234 5.09 -6.48 -21.18
N GLY A 235 5.09 -7.42 -22.13
CA GLY A 235 4.22 -8.59 -22.16
C GLY A 235 2.79 -8.24 -22.57
N ASN A 236 2.29 -8.91 -23.60
CA ASN A 236 0.90 -8.83 -24.08
C ASN A 236 0.36 -7.39 -24.26
N VAL A 237 1.24 -6.46 -24.67
CA VAL A 237 0.86 -5.05 -24.75
C VAL A 237 -0.25 -4.86 -25.78
N LYS A 238 -1.36 -4.24 -25.33
CA LYS A 238 -2.51 -3.83 -26.14
C LYS A 238 -2.83 -2.38 -25.83
N ILE A 239 -2.91 -1.54 -26.87
CA ILE A 239 -3.28 -0.14 -26.74
C ILE A 239 -4.54 0.09 -27.56
N ILE A 240 -5.56 0.68 -26.96
CA ILE A 240 -6.84 1.05 -27.61
C ILE A 240 -6.96 2.57 -27.58
N ARG A 241 -7.35 3.14 -28.73
CA ARG A 241 -7.73 4.55 -28.85
C ARG A 241 -8.99 4.66 -29.72
N GLY A 242 -10.11 4.95 -29.10
CA GLY A 242 -11.39 4.92 -29.79
C GLY A 242 -11.67 3.55 -30.40
N LYS A 243 -11.67 3.43 -31.75
CA LYS A 243 -11.85 2.16 -32.44
C LYS A 243 -10.54 1.49 -32.84
N ASP A 244 -9.42 2.22 -32.83
CA ASP A 244 -8.13 1.72 -33.26
C ASP A 244 -7.47 0.89 -32.15
N THR A 245 -6.76 -0.17 -32.55
CA THR A 245 -6.09 -1.05 -31.62
C THR A 245 -4.69 -1.40 -32.10
N ALA A 246 -3.71 -1.29 -31.22
CA ALA A 246 -2.35 -1.74 -31.46
C ALA A 246 -1.98 -2.88 -30.50
N TYR A 247 -1.20 -3.85 -31.00
CA TYR A 247 -0.63 -4.94 -30.21
C TYR A 247 0.88 -4.94 -30.39
N SER A 248 1.64 -5.26 -29.33
CA SER A 248 3.09 -5.45 -29.40
C SER A 248 3.58 -6.29 -28.21
N GLU A 249 4.83 -6.70 -28.24
CA GLU A 249 5.48 -7.34 -27.10
C GLU A 249 5.91 -6.30 -26.06
N ARG A 250 6.23 -5.09 -26.54
CA ARG A 250 6.70 -3.99 -25.69
C ARG A 250 6.26 -2.64 -26.29
N ALA A 251 5.89 -1.71 -25.42
CA ALA A 251 5.68 -0.30 -25.76
C ALA A 251 6.55 0.58 -24.88
N ILE A 252 7.08 1.64 -25.44
CA ILE A 252 7.93 2.61 -24.76
C ILE A 252 7.36 4.01 -25.03
N TYR A 253 6.94 4.70 -23.97
CA TYR A 253 6.58 6.11 -24.00
C TYR A 253 7.75 6.96 -23.55
N SER A 254 8.08 8.01 -24.28
CA SER A 254 9.05 9.06 -23.93
C SER A 254 8.30 10.35 -23.61
N ALA A 255 8.40 10.84 -22.38
CA ALA A 255 7.75 12.08 -21.98
C ALA A 255 8.36 13.31 -22.71
N LYS A 256 9.66 13.27 -22.97
CA LYS A 256 10.38 14.33 -23.68
C LYS A 256 9.86 14.55 -25.10
N ASP A 257 9.61 13.47 -25.82
CA ASP A 257 9.21 13.52 -27.24
C ASP A 257 7.71 13.34 -27.42
N GLN A 258 6.98 12.98 -26.33
CA GLN A 258 5.56 12.64 -26.32
C GLN A 258 5.21 11.54 -27.35
N GLN A 259 6.12 10.60 -27.53
CA GLN A 259 6.00 9.53 -28.53
C GLN A 259 5.89 8.16 -27.88
N VAL A 260 5.11 7.28 -28.53
CA VAL A 260 5.03 5.86 -28.19
C VAL A 260 5.72 5.05 -29.29
N SER A 261 6.70 4.25 -28.91
CA SER A 261 7.37 3.28 -29.77
C SER A 261 6.90 1.87 -29.48
N LEU A 262 6.45 1.13 -30.48
CA LEU A 262 6.04 -0.27 -30.35
C LEU A 262 7.17 -1.18 -30.85
N VAL A 263 7.52 -2.18 -30.05
CA VAL A 263 8.64 -3.11 -30.29
C VAL A 263 8.15 -4.56 -30.21
N GLY A 264 8.71 -5.45 -31.06
CA GLY A 264 8.33 -6.86 -31.08
C GLY A 264 7.09 -7.12 -31.94
N ARG A 265 7.26 -7.07 -33.27
CA ARG A 265 6.24 -7.41 -34.28
C ARG A 265 4.89 -6.72 -34.06
N PRO A 266 4.85 -5.38 -34.07
CA PRO A 266 3.62 -4.64 -33.79
C PRO A 266 2.56 -4.94 -34.87
N LYS A 267 1.30 -5.06 -34.40
CA LYS A 267 0.12 -5.20 -35.26
C LYS A 267 -0.82 -4.03 -34.98
N LEU A 268 -1.21 -3.30 -36.02
CA LEU A 268 -2.15 -2.20 -35.93
C LEU A 268 -3.46 -2.56 -36.65
N ILE A 269 -4.58 -2.24 -36.03
CA ILE A 269 -5.92 -2.34 -36.59
C ILE A 269 -6.48 -0.92 -36.58
N ILE A 270 -6.66 -0.33 -37.76
CA ILE A 270 -7.13 1.04 -37.94
C ILE A 270 -8.48 1.01 -38.68
N TYR A 271 -9.46 1.69 -38.12
CA TYR A 271 -10.78 1.86 -38.74
C TYR A 271 -10.87 3.22 -39.43
N SER A 272 -10.81 3.23 -40.78
CA SER A 272 -11.07 4.46 -41.54
C SER A 272 -12.57 4.77 -41.55
N GLN A 273 -12.95 5.99 -41.16
CA GLN A 273 -14.28 6.50 -41.42
C GLN A 273 -14.41 6.75 -42.90
N LYS A 274 -15.36 6.09 -43.61
CA LYS A 274 -15.77 6.55 -44.94
C LYS A 274 -16.47 7.89 -44.75
N GLU A 275 -15.90 8.95 -45.27
CA GLU A 275 -16.61 10.22 -45.44
C GLU A 275 -17.88 9.92 -46.25
N LYS A 276 -19.05 10.21 -45.66
CA LYS A 276 -20.29 10.35 -46.44
C LYS A 276 -20.11 11.56 -47.35
N THR A 277 -19.74 11.33 -48.60
CA THR A 277 -19.90 12.33 -49.64
C THR A 277 -21.42 12.59 -49.75
N GLU A 278 -21.91 13.72 -49.25
CA GLU A 278 -23.23 14.21 -49.54
C GLU A 278 -23.26 14.59 -51.02
N GLU A 279 -23.89 13.75 -51.82
CA GLU A 279 -24.30 14.07 -53.20
C GLU A 279 -25.27 15.24 -53.15
N LYS A 280 -24.74 16.45 -53.40
CA LYS A 280 -25.60 17.60 -53.69
C LYS A 280 -26.28 17.29 -55.03
N THR A 281 -27.51 16.84 -54.99
CA THR A 281 -28.43 16.88 -56.13
C THR A 281 -28.72 18.32 -56.45
N GLU A 282 -28.12 18.85 -57.53
CA GLU A 282 -28.54 20.11 -58.14
C GLU A 282 -29.90 19.87 -58.79
N GLU A 283 -30.92 20.36 -58.14
CA GLU A 283 -32.28 20.50 -58.75
C GLU A 283 -32.24 21.67 -59.70
N LYS A 284 -32.15 21.36 -60.99
CA LYS A 284 -32.37 22.36 -62.07
C LYS A 284 -33.86 22.71 -62.09
N ALA A 285 -34.17 23.94 -61.71
CA ALA A 285 -35.46 24.58 -62.00
C ALA A 285 -35.51 24.95 -63.49
N GLU A 286 -36.54 24.47 -64.20
CA GLU A 286 -37.16 25.08 -65.36
C GLU A 286 -38.17 26.12 -64.96
#